data_bdbe39a81fc0dedc3d1255467358634c
#
_entry.id   bdbe39a81fc0dedc3d1255467358634c
#
_cell.length_a   1.000
_cell.length_b   1.000
_cell.length_c   1.000
_cell.angle_alpha   90.00
_cell.angle_beta   90.00
_cell.angle_gamma   90.00
#
_symmetry.space_group_name_H-M   'P 1'
#
loop_
_entity.id
_entity.type
_entity.pdbx_description
1 polymer ?
#
loop_
_entity_poly.entity_id
_entity_poly.type
_entity_poly.pdbx_seq_one_letter_code
_entity_poly.pdbx_strand_id
1 'polypeptide(L)'
;MRNDILSRLFYASTATEHYSPLEIGDILEACRRNNPSFDVTGMLFFGGNGYFLQCLEGPRANVNIIYHKILNDQRHTNVQLLEFKEIGARYFADWTMKYVRSAAVIEKILKETRMKEFNPYELDTATLNMMAEAFRAYVEPAAPVEKEGVAVKKKSAGLNILDMFKRS
;
A
#
# COMPACT_ATOMS: atom_id res chain seq x y z
N MET A 1 5.06 -31.82 -11.42
CA MET A 1 5.07 -30.60 -10.60
C MET A 1 4.48 -29.48 -11.45
N ARG A 2 3.33 -28.92 -11.10
CA ARG A 2 2.90 -27.66 -11.69
C ARG A 2 3.91 -26.61 -11.21
N ASN A 3 4.68 -26.02 -12.12
CA ASN A 3 5.39 -24.79 -11.83
C ASN A 3 4.31 -23.75 -11.53
N ASP A 4 4.13 -23.42 -10.27
CA ASP A 4 3.22 -22.36 -9.88
C ASP A 4 3.74 -21.07 -10.49
N ILE A 5 3.02 -20.57 -11.50
CA ILE A 5 3.40 -19.35 -12.21
C ILE A 5 3.34 -18.20 -11.21
N LEU A 6 4.50 -17.65 -10.89
CA LEU A 6 4.60 -16.50 -10.01
C LEU A 6 4.05 -15.26 -10.74
N SER A 7 3.15 -14.56 -10.10
CA SER A 7 2.45 -13.43 -10.71
C SER A 7 2.40 -12.22 -9.78
N ARG A 8 2.31 -11.04 -10.40
CA ARG A 8 2.07 -9.77 -9.73
C ARG A 8 0.77 -9.15 -10.23
N LEU A 9 -0.01 -8.64 -9.31
CA LEU A 9 -1.25 -7.93 -9.57
C LEU A 9 -1.19 -6.56 -8.88
N PHE A 10 -1.51 -5.50 -9.63
CA PHE A 10 -1.80 -4.18 -9.08
C PHE A 10 -3.27 -3.86 -9.27
N TYR A 11 -3.88 -3.32 -8.23
CA TYR A 11 -5.22 -2.75 -8.33
C TYR A 11 -5.31 -1.43 -7.56
N ALA A 12 -6.25 -0.59 -8.02
CA ALA A 12 -6.68 0.62 -7.33
C ALA A 12 -8.06 0.43 -6.73
N SER A 13 -8.36 1.15 -5.67
CA SER A 13 -9.71 1.24 -5.11
C SER A 13 -9.90 2.55 -4.36
N THR A 14 -11.15 2.86 -4.04
CA THR A 14 -11.53 4.05 -3.29
C THR A 14 -12.13 3.63 -1.95
N ALA A 15 -11.70 4.26 -0.85
CA ALA A 15 -12.28 4.07 0.47
C ALA A 15 -13.76 4.48 0.47
N THR A 16 -14.61 3.76 1.21
CA THR A 16 -16.00 4.17 1.41
C THR A 16 -16.09 5.39 2.32
N GLU A 17 -17.21 6.12 2.28
CA GLU A 17 -17.44 7.32 3.11
C GLU A 17 -17.35 7.06 4.62
N HIS A 18 -17.58 5.82 5.04
CA HIS A 18 -17.48 5.38 6.43
C HIS A 18 -16.09 4.95 6.84
N TYR A 19 -15.11 5.00 5.92
CA TYR A 19 -13.75 4.54 6.17
C TYR A 19 -13.01 5.51 7.10
N SER A 20 -12.50 4.98 8.21
CA SER A 20 -11.63 5.73 9.11
C SER A 20 -10.16 5.30 8.92
N PRO A 21 -9.17 6.19 9.15
CA PRO A 21 -7.76 5.82 9.11
C PRO A 21 -7.37 4.69 10.06
N LEU A 22 -8.17 4.40 11.09
CA LEU A 22 -7.96 3.29 12.02
C LEU A 22 -8.19 1.94 11.35
N GLU A 23 -9.06 1.88 10.33
CA GLU A 23 -9.37 0.65 9.61
C GLU A 23 -8.23 0.18 8.68
N ILE A 24 -7.23 1.04 8.40
CA ILE A 24 -5.99 0.61 7.72
C ILE A 24 -5.29 -0.47 8.56
N GLY A 25 -5.28 -0.30 9.89
CA GLY A 25 -4.75 -1.30 10.82
C GLY A 25 -5.44 -2.65 10.66
N ASP A 26 -6.76 -2.65 10.58
CA ASP A 26 -7.57 -3.86 10.43
C ASP A 26 -7.34 -4.55 9.07
N ILE A 27 -7.18 -3.76 8.00
CA ILE A 27 -6.82 -4.29 6.67
C ILE A 27 -5.45 -4.94 6.72
N LEU A 28 -4.46 -4.27 7.29
CA LEU A 28 -3.09 -4.80 7.38
C LEU A 28 -3.04 -6.06 8.25
N GLU A 29 -3.77 -6.08 9.35
CA GLU A 29 -3.87 -7.25 10.23
C GLU A 29 -4.51 -8.42 9.48
N ALA A 30 -5.61 -8.19 8.76
CA ALA A 30 -6.26 -9.21 7.94
C ALA A 30 -5.32 -9.76 6.86
N CYS A 31 -4.57 -8.89 6.18
CA CYS A 31 -3.57 -9.30 5.19
C CYS A 31 -2.46 -10.16 5.84
N ARG A 32 -1.90 -9.70 6.96
CA ARG A 32 -0.81 -10.41 7.67
C ARG A 32 -1.24 -11.78 8.20
N ARG A 33 -2.51 -11.91 8.58
CA ARG A 33 -3.08 -13.18 9.03
C ARG A 33 -3.39 -14.14 7.87
N ASN A 34 -3.91 -13.63 6.76
CA ASN A 34 -4.44 -14.46 5.68
C ASN A 34 -3.40 -14.75 4.58
N ASN A 35 -2.58 -13.77 4.21
CA ASN A 35 -1.67 -13.88 3.08
C ASN A 35 -0.64 -15.03 3.19
N PRO A 36 -0.06 -15.33 4.38
CA PRO A 36 0.90 -16.43 4.50
C PRO A 36 0.33 -17.78 4.11
N SER A 37 -0.94 -18.07 4.42
CA SER A 37 -1.59 -19.35 4.08
C SER A 37 -1.81 -19.52 2.57
N PHE A 38 -1.72 -18.43 1.80
CA PHE A 38 -1.82 -18.42 0.34
C PHE A 38 -0.47 -18.17 -0.34
N ASP A 39 0.63 -18.11 0.41
CA ASP A 39 1.94 -17.72 -0.14
C ASP A 39 1.86 -16.41 -0.95
N VAL A 40 1.12 -15.43 -0.44
CA VAL A 40 0.97 -14.10 -1.05
C VAL A 40 1.70 -13.07 -0.22
N THR A 41 2.47 -12.23 -0.90
CA THR A 41 3.17 -11.07 -0.35
C THR A 41 2.73 -9.80 -1.08
N GLY A 42 3.12 -8.63 -0.60
CA GLY A 42 2.77 -7.41 -1.34
C GLY A 42 2.98 -6.12 -0.56
N MET A 43 2.40 -5.06 -1.08
CA MET A 43 2.40 -3.74 -0.46
C MET A 43 1.03 -3.07 -0.55
N LEU A 44 0.75 -2.22 0.42
CA LEU A 44 -0.41 -1.34 0.46
C LEU A 44 0.05 0.10 0.60
N PHE A 45 -0.44 0.96 -0.27
CA PHE A 45 -0.34 2.40 -0.15
C PHE A 45 -1.75 2.99 -0.06
N PHE A 46 -1.96 3.90 0.89
CA PHE A 46 -3.19 4.67 1.01
C PHE A 46 -2.88 6.15 0.80
N GLY A 47 -3.45 6.73 -0.25
CA GLY A 47 -3.37 8.16 -0.54
C GLY A 47 -4.31 8.96 0.36
N GLY A 48 -3.88 10.12 0.81
CA GLY A 48 -4.66 10.99 1.68
C GLY A 48 -6.00 11.47 1.11
N ASN A 49 -6.21 11.26 -0.17
CA ASN A 49 -7.43 11.57 -0.90
C ASN A 49 -8.42 10.38 -1.00
N GLY A 50 -8.26 9.35 -0.18
CA GLY A 50 -9.16 8.21 -0.12
C GLY A 50 -8.85 7.09 -1.09
N TYR A 51 -7.75 7.15 -1.84
CA TYR A 51 -7.38 6.11 -2.80
C TYR A 51 -6.41 5.10 -2.21
N PHE A 52 -6.65 3.83 -2.57
CA PHE A 52 -5.74 2.73 -2.32
C PHE A 52 -5.02 2.32 -3.61
N LEU A 53 -3.75 2.00 -3.47
CA LEU A 53 -2.99 1.21 -4.44
C LEU A 53 -2.41 0.01 -3.71
N GLN A 54 -2.73 -1.20 -4.18
CA GLN A 54 -2.18 -2.43 -3.61
C GLN A 54 -1.52 -3.28 -4.68
N CYS A 55 -0.41 -3.89 -4.27
CA CYS A 55 0.30 -4.92 -5.02
C CYS A 55 0.14 -6.26 -4.30
N LEU A 56 -0.13 -7.31 -5.04
CA LEU A 56 -0.14 -8.70 -4.59
C LEU A 56 0.83 -9.52 -5.43
N GLU A 57 1.67 -10.33 -4.79
CA GLU A 57 2.65 -11.20 -5.45
C GLU A 57 2.56 -12.62 -4.89
N GLY A 58 2.54 -13.61 -5.76
CA GLY A 58 2.45 -15.01 -5.35
C GLY A 58 2.10 -15.95 -6.50
N PRO A 59 1.82 -17.23 -6.19
CA PRO A 59 1.28 -18.15 -7.17
C PRO A 59 0.01 -17.59 -7.82
N ARG A 60 -0.08 -17.63 -9.14
CA ARG A 60 -1.19 -17.04 -9.92
C ARG A 60 -2.56 -17.39 -9.37
N ALA A 61 -2.79 -18.66 -9.05
CA ALA A 61 -4.07 -19.10 -8.50
C ALA A 61 -4.39 -18.43 -7.15
N ASN A 62 -3.39 -18.31 -6.28
CA ASN A 62 -3.55 -17.74 -4.95
C ASN A 62 -3.76 -16.24 -4.99
N VAL A 63 -3.03 -15.52 -5.86
CA VAL A 63 -3.26 -14.10 -6.11
C VAL A 63 -4.70 -13.84 -6.56
N ASN A 64 -5.23 -14.66 -7.47
CA ASN A 64 -6.62 -14.56 -7.90
C ASN A 64 -7.61 -14.81 -6.75
N ILE A 65 -7.38 -15.81 -5.90
CA ILE A 65 -8.24 -16.09 -4.74
C ILE A 65 -8.29 -14.86 -3.81
N ILE A 66 -7.15 -14.28 -3.49
CA ILE A 66 -7.08 -13.08 -2.64
C ILE A 66 -7.77 -11.90 -3.31
N TYR A 67 -7.52 -11.68 -4.60
CA TYR A 67 -8.14 -10.58 -5.34
C TYR A 67 -9.68 -10.70 -5.38
N HIS A 68 -10.23 -11.91 -5.57
CA HIS A 68 -11.68 -12.12 -5.51
C HIS A 68 -12.27 -11.83 -4.11
N LYS A 69 -11.54 -12.12 -3.04
CA LYS A 69 -11.96 -11.72 -1.68
C LYS A 69 -12.00 -10.21 -1.54
N ILE A 70 -11.00 -9.51 -2.09
CA ILE A 70 -10.91 -8.06 -2.07
C ILE A 70 -12.08 -7.42 -2.83
N LEU A 71 -12.47 -7.96 -3.98
CA LEU A 71 -13.61 -7.47 -4.76
C LEU A 71 -14.94 -7.48 -3.98
N ASN A 72 -15.05 -8.34 -2.98
CA ASN A 72 -16.24 -8.47 -2.12
C ASN A 72 -16.11 -7.74 -0.78
N ASP A 73 -15.01 -7.03 -0.54
CA ASP A 73 -14.78 -6.29 0.69
C ASP A 73 -15.48 -4.92 0.64
N GLN A 74 -16.38 -4.69 1.60
CA GLN A 74 -17.22 -3.49 1.65
C GLN A 74 -16.49 -2.24 2.18
N ARG A 75 -15.23 -2.37 2.62
CA ARG A 75 -14.43 -1.25 3.12
C ARG A 75 -13.97 -0.30 2.01
N HIS A 76 -14.10 -0.73 0.76
CA HIS A 76 -13.73 0.07 -0.40
C HIS A 76 -14.65 -0.21 -1.61
N THR A 77 -14.62 0.69 -2.56
CA THR A 77 -15.41 0.64 -3.80
C THR A 77 -14.51 0.89 -5.00
N ASN A 78 -15.11 0.83 -6.19
CA ASN A 78 -14.45 1.12 -7.45
C ASN A 78 -13.11 0.38 -7.63
N VAL A 79 -13.09 -0.91 -7.26
CA VAL A 79 -11.89 -1.74 -7.42
C VAL A 79 -11.60 -1.95 -8.90
N GLN A 80 -10.44 -1.49 -9.35
CA GLN A 80 -9.99 -1.62 -10.73
C GLN A 80 -8.65 -2.34 -10.80
N LEU A 81 -8.62 -3.42 -11.59
CA LEU A 81 -7.37 -4.08 -11.95
C LEU A 81 -6.55 -3.16 -12.86
N LEU A 82 -5.34 -2.83 -12.47
CA LEU A 82 -4.43 -1.99 -13.25
C LEU A 82 -3.43 -2.82 -14.06
N GLU A 83 -2.88 -3.85 -13.45
CA GLU A 83 -1.92 -4.75 -14.09
C GLU A 83 -2.01 -6.15 -13.49
N PHE A 84 -1.91 -7.17 -14.33
CA PHE A 84 -1.69 -8.55 -13.91
C PHE A 84 -0.71 -9.22 -14.85
N LYS A 85 0.44 -9.62 -14.34
CA LYS A 85 1.50 -10.22 -15.15
C LYS A 85 2.26 -11.33 -14.45
N GLU A 86 2.90 -12.19 -15.23
CA GLU A 86 3.90 -13.13 -14.77
C GLU A 86 5.20 -12.40 -14.40
N ILE A 87 5.86 -12.83 -13.33
CA ILE A 87 7.11 -12.26 -12.83
C ILE A 87 8.13 -13.35 -12.53
N GLY A 88 9.42 -13.02 -12.70
CA GLY A 88 10.51 -13.94 -12.34
C GLY A 88 10.86 -13.93 -10.86
N ALA A 89 10.58 -12.82 -10.16
CA ALA A 89 10.87 -12.66 -8.74
C ALA A 89 9.94 -11.66 -8.09
N ARG A 90 9.71 -11.81 -6.79
CA ARG A 90 8.91 -10.87 -5.99
C ARG A 90 9.72 -9.64 -5.64
N TYR A 91 9.07 -8.47 -5.64
CA TYR A 91 9.62 -7.24 -5.09
C TYR A 91 9.43 -7.15 -3.58
N PHE A 92 8.36 -7.75 -3.07
CA PHE A 92 7.95 -7.67 -1.67
C PHE A 92 8.05 -9.04 -0.96
N ALA A 93 9.09 -9.84 -1.29
CA ALA A 93 9.24 -11.22 -0.79
C ALA A 93 9.20 -11.32 0.74
N ASP A 94 9.79 -10.35 1.44
CA ASP A 94 9.93 -10.35 2.91
C ASP A 94 8.70 -9.75 3.63
N TRP A 95 7.64 -9.37 2.89
CA TRP A 95 6.51 -8.63 3.43
C TRP A 95 5.18 -9.31 3.13
N THR A 96 4.55 -9.90 4.12
CA THR A 96 3.17 -10.39 3.98
C THR A 96 2.20 -9.28 3.59
N MET A 97 2.44 -8.06 4.06
CA MET A 97 1.89 -6.81 3.53
C MET A 97 2.71 -5.63 4.05
N LYS A 98 3.49 -5.01 3.15
CA LYS A 98 4.25 -3.79 3.43
C LYS A 98 3.30 -2.59 3.37
N TYR A 99 3.27 -1.79 4.43
CA TYR A 99 2.55 -0.52 4.40
C TYR A 99 3.52 0.63 4.15
N VAL A 100 3.29 1.39 3.08
CA VAL A 100 4.13 2.53 2.71
C VAL A 100 3.47 3.81 3.16
N ARG A 101 4.18 4.59 4.00
CA ARG A 101 3.73 5.87 4.61
C ARG A 101 4.60 7.04 4.18
N SER A 102 5.14 7.06 3.00
CA SER A 102 6.09 8.08 2.63
C SER A 102 5.49 9.14 1.73
N ALA A 103 5.21 10.32 2.30
CA ALA A 103 4.87 11.50 1.51
C ALA A 103 6.01 11.85 0.52
N ALA A 104 7.28 11.73 0.93
CA ALA A 104 8.42 12.05 0.09
C ALA A 104 8.51 11.13 -1.16
N VAL A 105 8.17 9.85 -1.02
CA VAL A 105 8.12 8.94 -2.18
C VAL A 105 7.04 9.37 -3.15
N ILE A 106 5.87 9.74 -2.64
CA ILE A 106 4.75 10.21 -3.47
C ILE A 106 5.08 11.54 -4.13
N GLU A 107 5.62 12.50 -3.41
CA GLU A 107 6.05 13.80 -3.97
C GLU A 107 7.04 13.61 -5.13
N LYS A 108 8.01 12.72 -4.96
CA LYS A 108 8.94 12.37 -6.03
C LYS A 108 8.21 11.82 -7.26
N ILE A 109 7.29 10.88 -7.06
CA ILE A 109 6.51 10.28 -8.15
C ILE A 109 5.66 11.33 -8.85
N LEU A 110 4.94 12.17 -8.10
CA LEU A 110 4.12 13.25 -8.66
C LEU A 110 4.96 14.21 -9.51
N LYS A 111 6.16 14.54 -9.05
CA LYS A 111 7.08 15.40 -9.79
C LYS A 111 7.57 14.75 -11.09
N GLU A 112 7.93 13.47 -11.05
CA GLU A 112 8.43 12.74 -12.21
C GLU A 112 7.32 12.48 -13.24
N THR A 113 6.09 12.23 -12.80
CA THR A 113 4.93 11.94 -13.66
C THR A 113 4.17 13.18 -14.08
N ARG A 114 4.46 14.35 -13.48
CA ARG A 114 3.72 15.61 -13.66
C ARG A 114 2.25 15.53 -13.22
N MET A 115 1.90 14.55 -12.40
CA MET A 115 0.57 14.46 -11.77
C MET A 115 0.43 15.55 -10.72
N LYS A 116 -0.74 16.17 -10.63
CA LYS A 116 -1.03 17.22 -9.62
C LYS A 116 -1.28 16.61 -8.24
N GLU A 117 -1.92 15.46 -8.23
CA GLU A 117 -2.25 14.69 -7.03
C GLU A 117 -2.17 13.20 -7.32
N PHE A 118 -2.08 12.39 -6.28
CA PHE A 118 -2.04 10.95 -6.44
C PHE A 118 -3.41 10.43 -6.88
N ASN A 119 -3.48 9.89 -8.11
CA ASN A 119 -4.63 9.19 -8.63
C ASN A 119 -4.21 7.83 -9.20
N PRO A 120 -4.43 6.72 -8.48
CA PRO A 120 -3.97 5.41 -8.94
C PRO A 120 -4.67 4.92 -10.20
N TYR A 121 -5.84 5.45 -10.52
CA TYR A 121 -6.61 5.08 -11.72
C TYR A 121 -6.01 5.62 -13.01
N GLU A 122 -5.10 6.60 -12.92
CA GLU A 122 -4.40 7.21 -14.06
C GLU A 122 -3.00 6.64 -14.28
N LEU A 123 -2.59 5.65 -13.47
CA LEU A 123 -1.26 5.08 -13.54
C LEU A 123 -1.13 4.12 -14.73
N ASP A 124 -0.18 4.40 -15.60
CA ASP A 124 0.23 3.46 -16.64
C ASP A 124 1.24 2.43 -16.10
N THR A 125 1.54 1.41 -16.90
CA THR A 125 2.47 0.34 -16.54
C THR A 125 3.86 0.87 -16.18
N ALA A 126 4.35 1.90 -16.87
CA ALA A 126 5.68 2.46 -16.60
C ALA A 126 5.71 3.13 -15.22
N THR A 127 4.69 3.91 -14.90
CA THR A 127 4.54 4.55 -13.59
C THR A 127 4.33 3.54 -12.47
N LEU A 128 3.53 2.49 -12.68
CA LEU A 128 3.35 1.40 -11.71
C LEU A 128 4.68 0.70 -11.40
N ASN A 129 5.51 0.42 -12.40
CA ASN A 129 6.82 -0.18 -12.20
C ASN A 129 7.76 0.76 -11.41
N MET A 130 7.79 2.05 -11.75
CA MET A 130 8.57 3.06 -11.02
C MET A 130 8.14 3.15 -9.56
N MET A 131 6.82 3.16 -9.29
CA MET A 131 6.28 3.16 -7.93
C MET A 131 6.65 1.89 -7.18
N ALA A 132 6.55 0.73 -7.82
CA ALA A 132 6.91 -0.55 -7.21
C ALA A 132 8.38 -0.57 -6.77
N GLU A 133 9.30 -0.06 -7.60
CA GLU A 133 10.71 0.06 -7.25
C GLU A 133 10.92 1.05 -6.09
N ALA A 134 10.27 2.21 -6.11
CA ALA A 134 10.37 3.18 -5.03
C ALA A 134 9.83 2.62 -3.70
N PHE A 135 8.71 1.91 -3.74
CA PHE A 135 8.12 1.29 -2.55
C PHE A 135 8.92 0.08 -2.04
N ARG A 136 9.55 -0.68 -2.95
CA ARG A 136 10.48 -1.74 -2.58
C ARG A 136 11.68 -1.19 -1.81
N ALA A 137 12.27 -0.10 -2.30
CA ALA A 137 13.43 0.55 -1.69
C ALA A 137 13.10 1.33 -0.40
N TYR A 138 11.82 1.65 -0.17
CA TYR A 138 11.40 2.39 1.03
C TYR A 138 11.66 1.59 2.30
N VAL A 139 12.43 2.17 3.21
CA VAL A 139 12.63 1.67 4.57
C VAL A 139 11.92 2.64 5.51
N GLU A 140 11.02 2.12 6.34
CA GLU A 140 10.39 2.95 7.35
C GLU A 140 11.46 3.49 8.31
N PRO A 141 11.53 4.82 8.55
CA PRO A 141 12.47 5.37 9.52
C PRO A 141 12.24 4.69 10.88
N ALA A 142 13.34 4.27 11.53
CA ALA A 142 13.25 3.74 12.88
C ALA A 142 12.52 4.74 13.77
N ALA A 143 11.55 4.27 14.57
CA ALA A 143 10.91 5.12 15.57
C ALA A 143 12.01 5.78 16.41
N PRO A 144 11.89 7.11 16.74
CA PRO A 144 12.87 7.75 17.60
C PRO A 144 12.98 6.94 18.89
N VAL A 145 14.16 6.48 19.20
CA VAL A 145 14.46 5.84 20.50
C VAL A 145 14.21 6.94 21.54
N GLU A 146 13.11 6.85 22.27
CA GLU A 146 12.92 7.67 23.46
C GLU A 146 14.08 7.33 24.41
N LYS A 147 15.05 8.24 24.50
CA LYS A 147 16.06 8.17 25.54
C LYS A 147 15.31 8.42 26.86
N GLU A 148 15.16 7.38 27.65
CA GLU A 148 14.72 7.50 29.03
C GLU A 148 15.57 8.55 29.75
N GLY A 149 14.90 9.58 30.27
CA GLY A 149 15.44 10.51 31.26
C GLY A 149 15.86 11.89 30.75
N VAL A 150 14.89 12.73 30.36
CA VAL A 150 14.85 14.14 30.76
C VAL A 150 13.40 14.62 30.61
N ALA A 151 12.77 15.02 31.70
CA ALA A 151 11.47 15.67 31.70
C ALA A 151 11.57 17.02 30.99
N VAL A 152 11.14 17.07 29.73
CA VAL A 152 10.97 18.34 29.00
C VAL A 152 9.49 18.49 28.70
N LYS A 153 8.98 19.65 29.18
CA LYS A 153 7.62 20.14 29.01
C LYS A 153 7.18 20.00 27.54
N LYS A 154 6.04 19.33 27.34
CA LYS A 154 5.33 19.22 26.07
C LYS A 154 5.13 20.59 25.45
N LYS A 155 5.81 20.89 24.35
CA LYS A 155 5.32 21.78 23.30
C LYS A 155 5.06 20.88 22.10
N SER A 156 3.80 20.59 21.87
CA SER A 156 3.31 19.86 20.71
C SER A 156 3.50 20.69 19.45
N ALA A 157 4.41 20.25 18.59
CA ALA A 157 4.45 20.65 17.20
C ALA A 157 4.97 19.44 16.41
N GLY A 158 4.21 18.36 16.44
CA GLY A 158 4.32 17.26 15.51
C GLY A 158 3.20 17.40 14.50
N LEU A 159 3.54 17.63 13.25
CA LEU A 159 2.60 17.60 12.15
C LEU A 159 2.08 16.16 12.04
N ASN A 160 0.93 15.94 12.66
CA ASN A 160 0.26 14.64 12.61
C ASN A 160 -0.34 14.54 11.21
N ILE A 161 -0.05 13.45 10.48
CA ILE A 161 -0.67 13.18 9.18
C ILE A 161 -2.20 13.31 9.25
N LEU A 162 -2.79 13.05 10.43
CA LEU A 162 -4.21 13.28 10.72
C LEU A 162 -4.66 14.74 10.59
N ASP A 163 -3.76 15.71 10.72
CA ASP A 163 -4.12 17.13 10.59
C ASP A 163 -4.15 17.62 9.15
N MET A 164 -3.56 16.88 8.21
CA MET A 164 -3.69 17.15 6.78
C MET A 164 -5.09 16.85 6.23
N PHE A 165 -5.89 16.02 6.95
CA PHE A 165 -7.23 15.60 6.52
C PHE A 165 -8.38 16.44 7.08
N LYS A 166 -8.10 17.47 7.89
CA LYS A 166 -9.13 18.31 8.52
C LYS A 166 -9.42 19.64 7.83
N ARG A 167 -8.87 19.87 6.63
CA ARG A 167 -9.12 21.10 5.87
C ARG A 167 -9.69 20.77 4.49
N SER A 168 -10.97 20.54 4.45
CA SER A 168 -11.85 20.85 3.32
C SER A 168 -13.26 20.94 3.83
#